data_a3c378271d6352e0531e3731fec7038d
#
_entry.id   a3c378271d6352e0531e3731fec7038d
#
_cell.length_a   1.000
_cell.length_b   1.000
_cell.length_c   1.000
_cell.angle_alpha   90.00
_cell.angle_beta   90.00
_cell.angle_gamma   90.00
#
_symmetry.space_group_name_H-M   'P 1'
#
loop_
_entity.id
_entity.type
_entity.pdbx_description
1 polymer ?
#
loop_
_entity_poly.entity_id
_entity_poly.type
_entity_poly.pdbx_seq_one_letter_code
_entity_poly.pdbx_strand_id
1 'polypeptide(L)'
;MKKYAINREFFPWNLFAPPISKKFLAMSVPHMKPPKSLWRDKELDVTTHKITSYDGEKITCFVMSSKKLSTKTPCLIYLHGGGFVLEAAGYHYGNAMRYAKEVGCKVVFPLYRLAPQHPFPTFFEDCYAAFCWAYDHAEELH
;
A
#
# COMPACT_ATOMS: atom_id res chain seq x y z
N MET A 1 -29.79 12.86 10.77
CA MET A 1 -28.90 11.91 10.05
C MET A 1 -29.49 10.51 10.15
N LYS A 2 -29.74 9.83 9.01
CA LYS A 2 -30.17 8.42 9.04
C LYS A 2 -29.03 7.58 9.58
N LYS A 3 -29.22 6.90 10.72
CA LYS A 3 -28.28 5.89 11.20
C LYS A 3 -28.42 4.64 10.33
N TYR A 4 -27.37 4.29 9.61
CA TYR A 4 -27.30 3.02 8.91
C TYR A 4 -27.13 1.90 9.94
N ALA A 5 -27.81 0.75 9.71
CA ALA A 5 -27.59 -0.45 10.51
C ALA A 5 -26.19 -0.99 10.22
N ILE A 6 -25.31 -0.93 11.22
CA ILE A 6 -23.94 -1.47 11.11
C ILE A 6 -23.94 -2.86 11.71
N ASN A 7 -23.31 -3.82 11.04
CA ASN A 7 -23.13 -5.18 11.56
C ASN A 7 -22.47 -5.12 12.93
N ARG A 8 -22.96 -5.93 13.89
CA ARG A 8 -22.50 -5.98 15.28
C ARG A 8 -20.99 -6.27 15.40
N GLU A 9 -20.41 -6.97 14.47
CA GLU A 9 -18.97 -7.25 14.43
C GLU A 9 -18.11 -5.97 14.31
N PHE A 10 -18.68 -4.90 13.74
CA PHE A 10 -18.02 -3.60 13.63
C PHE A 10 -18.40 -2.61 14.75
N PHE A 11 -19.19 -3.06 15.74
CA PHE A 11 -19.69 -2.19 16.80
C PHE A 11 -18.58 -1.46 17.59
N PRO A 12 -17.45 -2.07 17.97
CA PRO A 12 -16.38 -1.37 18.69
C PRO A 12 -15.79 -0.23 17.85
N TRP A 13 -15.68 -0.42 16.55
CA TRP A 13 -15.11 0.55 15.61
C TRP A 13 -16.05 1.72 15.31
N ASN A 14 -17.34 1.51 15.48
CA ASN A 14 -18.38 2.54 15.30
C ASN A 14 -18.30 3.67 16.35
N LEU A 15 -17.68 3.39 17.49
CA LEU A 15 -17.41 4.37 18.55
C LEU A 15 -16.19 5.24 18.27
N PHE A 16 -15.35 4.84 17.30
CA PHE A 16 -14.11 5.50 16.94
C PHE A 16 -14.27 6.26 15.62
N ALA A 17 -14.97 7.40 15.65
CA ALA A 17 -15.01 8.32 14.52
C ALA A 17 -14.28 9.63 14.91
N PRO A 18 -12.94 9.66 14.82
CA PRO A 18 -12.19 10.87 15.12
C PRO A 18 -12.59 11.97 14.12
N PRO A 19 -12.69 13.23 14.57
CA PRO A 19 -12.99 14.34 13.68
C PRO A 19 -11.88 14.48 12.64
N ILE A 20 -12.21 14.36 11.36
CA ILE A 20 -11.28 14.59 10.26
C ILE A 20 -11.07 16.10 10.14
N SER A 21 -10.21 16.66 10.98
CA SER A 21 -9.79 18.07 10.91
C SER A 21 -8.36 18.17 10.35
N LYS A 22 -8.01 19.30 9.72
CA LYS A 22 -6.63 19.54 9.24
C LYS A 22 -5.60 19.33 10.36
N LYS A 23 -5.93 19.71 11.60
CA LYS A 23 -5.08 19.52 12.77
C LYS A 23 -4.94 18.05 13.17
N PHE A 24 -6.03 17.29 13.10
CA PHE A 24 -6.02 15.84 13.35
C PHE A 24 -5.19 15.11 12.30
N LEU A 25 -5.38 15.43 11.02
CA LEU A 25 -4.60 14.85 9.93
C LEU A 25 -3.10 15.16 10.07
N ALA A 26 -2.75 16.41 10.41
CA ALA A 26 -1.36 16.80 10.64
C ALA A 26 -0.73 16.09 11.86
N MET A 27 -1.52 15.75 12.88
CA MET A 27 -1.07 15.02 14.06
C MET A 27 -1.08 13.51 13.89
N SER A 28 -1.98 12.97 13.06
CA SER A 28 -2.20 11.54 12.89
C SER A 28 -1.45 10.93 11.70
N VAL A 29 -0.61 11.73 11.04
CA VAL A 29 0.39 11.21 10.10
C VAL A 29 1.74 11.10 10.83
N PRO A 30 1.88 10.23 11.84
CA PRO A 30 3.20 9.77 12.18
C PRO A 30 3.68 9.04 10.93
N HIS A 31 4.92 9.24 10.54
CA HIS A 31 5.56 8.45 9.50
C HIS A 31 5.44 6.97 9.87
N MET A 32 4.40 6.31 9.39
CA MET A 32 4.18 4.89 9.64
C MET A 32 5.19 4.11 8.81
N LYS A 33 6.33 3.85 9.46
CA LYS A 33 7.40 3.07 8.84
C LYS A 33 6.88 1.66 8.52
N PRO A 34 7.32 1.09 7.40
CA PRO A 34 7.03 -0.31 7.10
C PRO A 34 7.41 -1.19 8.30
N PRO A 35 6.56 -2.16 8.68
CA PRO A 35 6.81 -2.98 9.85
C PRO A 35 8.05 -3.84 9.65
N LYS A 36 8.86 -4.02 10.70
CA LYS A 36 10.07 -4.86 10.66
C LYS A 36 9.78 -6.30 10.22
N SER A 37 8.55 -6.78 10.44
CA SER A 37 8.09 -8.11 10.00
C SER A 37 8.18 -8.28 8.48
N LEU A 38 8.06 -7.20 7.71
CA LEU A 38 8.17 -7.24 6.25
C LEU A 38 9.49 -7.87 5.77
N TRP A 39 10.61 -7.53 6.42
CA TRP A 39 11.93 -8.07 6.06
C TRP A 39 12.37 -9.28 6.88
N ARG A 40 11.59 -9.66 7.90
CA ARG A 40 11.89 -10.80 8.79
C ARG A 40 11.10 -12.04 8.44
N ASP A 41 10.14 -11.93 7.53
CA ASP A 41 9.34 -13.08 7.09
C ASP A 41 10.23 -14.07 6.32
N LYS A 42 10.32 -15.30 6.84
CA LYS A 42 11.19 -16.33 6.27
C LYS A 42 10.66 -16.91 4.96
N GLU A 43 9.38 -16.75 4.70
CA GLU A 43 8.69 -17.30 3.52
C GLU A 43 8.61 -16.31 2.35
N LEU A 44 8.88 -15.01 2.63
CA LEU A 44 8.83 -13.96 1.63
C LEU A 44 10.21 -13.51 1.19
N ASP A 45 10.30 -13.17 -0.07
CA ASP A 45 11.31 -12.32 -0.63
C ASP A 45 10.72 -10.92 -0.84
N VAL A 46 11.41 -9.90 -0.33
CA VAL A 46 10.93 -8.51 -0.37
C VAL A 46 12.05 -7.63 -0.91
N THR A 47 11.81 -7.06 -2.06
CA THR A 47 12.73 -6.10 -2.68
C THR A 47 12.18 -4.68 -2.65
N THR A 48 13.07 -3.71 -2.67
CA THR A 48 12.73 -2.29 -2.65
C THR A 48 13.22 -1.63 -3.93
N HIS A 49 12.31 -0.97 -4.63
CA HIS A 49 12.58 -0.28 -5.88
C HIS A 49 12.29 1.22 -5.74
N LYS A 50 12.99 2.02 -6.53
CA LYS A 50 12.70 3.44 -6.71
C LYS A 50 12.12 3.65 -8.09
N ILE A 51 10.86 4.02 -8.13
CA ILE A 51 10.10 4.23 -9.36
C ILE A 51 10.03 5.72 -9.64
N THR A 52 10.32 6.13 -10.85
CA THR A 52 10.19 7.53 -11.27
C THR A 52 8.74 7.85 -11.60
N SER A 53 8.19 8.85 -10.93
CA SER A 53 6.85 9.36 -11.21
C SER A 53 6.84 10.36 -12.37
N TYR A 54 5.66 10.83 -12.77
CA TYR A 54 5.45 11.71 -13.91
C TYR A 54 6.21 13.04 -13.84
N ASP A 55 6.46 13.52 -12.61
CA ASP A 55 7.18 14.78 -12.34
C ASP A 55 8.69 14.60 -12.17
N GLY A 56 9.22 13.38 -12.38
CA GLY A 56 10.63 13.04 -12.20
C GLY A 56 11.02 12.66 -10.77
N GLU A 57 10.13 12.86 -9.80
CA GLU A 57 10.37 12.45 -8.42
C GLU A 57 10.30 10.92 -8.28
N LYS A 58 11.02 10.41 -7.29
CA LYS A 58 11.10 8.96 -7.05
C LYS A 58 10.26 8.54 -5.87
N ILE A 59 9.32 7.63 -6.10
CA ILE A 59 8.57 6.96 -5.05
C ILE A 59 9.19 5.61 -4.70
N THR A 60 8.99 5.17 -3.47
CA THR A 60 9.41 3.84 -3.02
C THR A 60 8.32 2.83 -3.37
N CYS A 61 8.73 1.69 -3.90
CA CYS A 61 7.84 0.57 -4.15
C CYS A 61 8.44 -0.72 -3.58
N PHE A 62 7.64 -1.50 -2.86
CA PHE A 62 8.02 -2.84 -2.42
C PHE A 62 7.48 -3.87 -3.40
N VAL A 63 8.29 -4.86 -3.73
CA VAL A 63 7.84 -6.07 -4.42
C VAL A 63 7.98 -7.23 -3.45
N MET A 64 6.87 -7.92 -3.22
CA MET A 64 6.77 -9.04 -2.30
C MET A 64 6.43 -10.30 -3.07
N SER A 65 7.16 -11.38 -2.86
CA SER A 65 6.89 -12.68 -3.45
C SER A 65 7.14 -13.80 -2.47
N SER A 66 6.41 -14.90 -2.58
CA SER A 66 6.75 -16.10 -1.82
C SER A 66 8.02 -16.73 -2.38
N LYS A 67 8.93 -17.16 -1.52
CA LYS A 67 10.13 -17.92 -1.91
C LYS A 67 9.82 -19.29 -2.54
N LYS A 68 8.58 -19.74 -2.41
CA LYS A 68 8.10 -20.99 -3.01
C LYS A 68 7.58 -20.80 -4.43
N LEU A 69 7.49 -19.56 -4.92
CA LEU A 69 7.00 -19.29 -6.27
C LEU A 69 8.02 -19.80 -7.29
N SER A 70 7.58 -20.69 -8.13
CA SER A 70 8.22 -21.02 -9.39
C SER A 70 7.75 -20.03 -10.46
N THR A 71 8.40 -20.00 -11.60
CA THR A 71 8.18 -19.14 -12.77
C THR A 71 6.75 -18.64 -13.01
N LYS A 72 6.52 -17.63 -13.77
CA LYS A 72 5.26 -17.03 -14.27
C LYS A 72 4.08 -17.03 -13.28
N THR A 73 4.01 -16.01 -12.47
CA THR A 73 2.92 -15.82 -11.52
C THR A 73 2.18 -14.51 -11.80
N PRO A 74 0.89 -14.41 -11.45
CA PRO A 74 0.19 -13.13 -11.52
C PRO A 74 0.89 -12.05 -10.71
N CYS A 75 0.80 -10.80 -11.17
CA CYS A 75 1.25 -9.63 -10.42
C CYS A 75 0.04 -8.84 -9.93
N LEU A 76 -0.02 -8.58 -8.64
CA LEU A 76 -1.03 -7.76 -7.98
C LEU A 76 -0.43 -6.40 -7.62
N ILE A 77 -1.02 -5.32 -8.10
CA ILE A 77 -0.67 -3.98 -7.65
C ILE A 77 -1.59 -3.62 -6.48
N TYR A 78 -1.01 -3.48 -5.30
CA TYR A 78 -1.75 -3.21 -4.08
C TYR A 78 -1.63 -1.73 -3.69
N LEU A 79 -2.68 -0.96 -3.94
CA LEU A 79 -2.79 0.43 -3.55
C LEU A 79 -3.44 0.51 -2.16
N HIS A 80 -2.69 0.98 -1.16
CA HIS A 80 -3.21 1.02 0.21
C HIS A 80 -4.31 2.07 0.38
N GLY A 81 -5.22 1.81 1.31
CA GLY A 81 -6.26 2.76 1.70
C GLY A 81 -5.72 3.90 2.58
N GLY A 82 -6.58 4.86 2.91
CA GLY A 82 -6.23 6.00 3.78
C GLY A 82 -6.76 7.34 3.29
N GLY A 83 -7.66 7.33 2.28
CA GLY A 83 -8.27 8.54 1.72
C GLY A 83 -7.26 9.50 1.09
N PHE A 84 -6.12 8.98 0.64
CA PHE A 84 -5.00 9.72 0.06
C PHE A 84 -4.31 10.71 1.01
N VAL A 85 -4.59 10.62 2.32
CA VAL A 85 -4.03 11.48 3.37
C VAL A 85 -3.33 10.69 4.48
N LEU A 86 -3.57 9.38 4.59
CA LEU A 86 -2.94 8.51 5.58
C LEU A 86 -1.96 7.56 4.91
N GLU A 87 -0.82 7.37 5.55
CA GLU A 87 0.18 6.40 5.11
C GLU A 87 -0.29 4.95 5.28
N ALA A 88 0.42 4.03 4.63
CA ALA A 88 0.16 2.61 4.76
C ALA A 88 0.35 2.14 6.19
N ALA A 89 -0.72 1.70 6.83
CA ALA A 89 -0.69 1.12 8.17
C ALA A 89 -0.21 -0.34 8.15
N GLY A 90 0.18 -0.87 9.32
CA GLY A 90 0.71 -2.22 9.45
C GLY A 90 -0.16 -3.32 8.83
N TYR A 91 -1.48 -3.18 8.91
CA TYR A 91 -2.42 -4.16 8.32
C TYR A 91 -2.41 -4.17 6.78
N HIS A 92 -2.10 -3.05 6.12
CA HIS A 92 -1.95 -3.03 4.66
C HIS A 92 -0.75 -3.89 4.23
N TYR A 93 0.38 -3.74 4.93
CA TYR A 93 1.55 -4.61 4.69
C TYR A 93 1.22 -6.07 5.00
N GLY A 94 0.52 -6.34 6.12
CA GLY A 94 0.07 -7.68 6.48
C GLY A 94 -0.80 -8.33 5.41
N ASN A 95 -1.74 -7.59 4.82
CA ASN A 95 -2.56 -8.07 3.71
C ASN A 95 -1.73 -8.34 2.45
N ALA A 96 -0.83 -7.43 2.07
CA ALA A 96 0.05 -7.61 0.92
C ALA A 96 0.93 -8.86 1.07
N MET A 97 1.54 -9.04 2.25
CA MET A 97 2.33 -10.23 2.59
C MET A 97 1.50 -11.52 2.50
N ARG A 98 0.25 -11.46 2.97
CA ARG A 98 -0.67 -12.61 2.92
C ARG A 98 -1.03 -12.96 1.49
N TYR A 99 -1.34 -11.98 0.64
CA TYR A 99 -1.61 -12.23 -0.78
C TYR A 99 -0.39 -12.86 -1.48
N ALA A 100 0.81 -12.37 -1.23
CA ALA A 100 2.01 -12.95 -1.80
C ALA A 100 2.20 -14.43 -1.40
N LYS A 101 1.87 -14.80 -0.15
CA LYS A 101 2.03 -16.16 0.37
C LYS A 101 0.91 -17.10 -0.02
N GLU A 102 -0.35 -16.67 0.15
CA GLU A 102 -1.52 -17.56 0.06
C GLU A 102 -2.08 -17.65 -1.36
N VAL A 103 -2.02 -16.54 -2.11
CA VAL A 103 -2.53 -16.52 -3.50
C VAL A 103 -1.46 -16.96 -4.51
N GLY A 104 -0.19 -16.89 -4.13
CA GLY A 104 0.91 -17.25 -5.03
C GLY A 104 1.09 -16.23 -6.15
N CYS A 105 1.00 -14.95 -5.83
CA CYS A 105 1.26 -13.85 -6.75
C CYS A 105 2.41 -12.99 -6.27
N LYS A 106 3.02 -12.23 -7.17
CA LYS A 106 3.88 -11.11 -6.78
C LYS A 106 3.01 -9.91 -6.43
N VAL A 107 3.38 -9.19 -5.39
CA VAL A 107 2.65 -7.99 -4.95
C VAL A 107 3.53 -6.78 -5.09
N VAL A 108 3.17 -5.86 -5.96
CA VAL A 108 3.78 -4.54 -6.13
C VAL A 108 3.04 -3.55 -5.22
N PHE A 109 3.73 -2.98 -4.24
CA PHE A 109 3.17 -2.13 -3.20
C PHE A 109 3.83 -0.75 -3.24
N PRO A 110 3.29 0.22 -3.98
CA PRO A 110 3.84 1.56 -4.03
C PRO A 110 3.47 2.37 -2.77
N LEU A 111 4.45 3.13 -2.28
CA LEU A 111 4.24 4.18 -1.30
C LEU A 111 4.03 5.50 -2.06
N TYR A 112 2.84 5.69 -2.57
CA TYR A 112 2.47 6.89 -3.30
C TYR A 112 2.39 8.12 -2.38
N ARG A 113 2.72 9.29 -2.90
CA ARG A 113 2.71 10.56 -2.17
C ARG A 113 1.29 10.97 -1.78
N LEU A 114 1.16 11.68 -0.66
CA LEU A 114 -0.12 11.93 -0.01
C LEU A 114 -0.43 13.42 0.11
N ALA A 115 -1.71 13.74 0.07
CA ALA A 115 -2.22 15.05 0.42
C ALA A 115 -2.09 15.28 1.96
N PRO A 116 -2.02 16.52 2.43
CA PRO A 116 -2.08 17.77 1.65
C PRO A 116 -0.75 18.21 1.04
N GLN A 117 0.38 17.55 1.37
CA GLN A 117 1.72 17.91 0.89
C GLN A 117 1.82 17.74 -0.63
N HIS A 118 1.19 16.71 -1.14
CA HIS A 118 1.13 16.40 -2.57
C HIS A 118 -0.35 16.28 -3.00
N PRO A 119 -0.96 17.38 -3.45
CA PRO A 119 -2.38 17.40 -3.82
C PRO A 119 -2.64 16.59 -5.10
N PHE A 120 -3.92 16.38 -5.41
CA PHE A 120 -4.32 15.81 -6.69
C PHE A 120 -3.70 16.61 -7.86
N PRO A 121 -3.18 15.93 -8.88
CA PRO A 121 -3.28 14.50 -9.19
C PRO A 121 -2.10 13.64 -8.72
N THR A 122 -1.17 14.14 -7.89
CA THR A 122 0.11 13.48 -7.58
C THR A 122 -0.04 12.01 -7.17
N PHE A 123 -0.93 11.70 -6.22
CA PHE A 123 -1.11 10.32 -5.76
C PHE A 123 -1.67 9.40 -6.86
N PHE A 124 -2.50 9.93 -7.75
CA PHE A 124 -3.03 9.18 -8.90
C PHE A 124 -1.91 8.87 -9.90
N GLU A 125 -1.09 9.88 -10.22
CA GLU A 125 0.03 9.74 -11.15
C GLU A 125 1.11 8.80 -10.58
N ASP A 126 1.38 8.84 -9.28
CA ASP A 126 2.29 7.90 -8.62
C ASP A 126 1.79 6.44 -8.73
N CYS A 127 0.49 6.22 -8.49
CA CYS A 127 -0.12 4.90 -8.64
C CYS A 127 -0.05 4.42 -10.09
N TYR A 128 -0.28 5.30 -11.05
CA TYR A 128 -0.19 4.97 -12.46
C TYR A 128 1.26 4.69 -12.89
N ALA A 129 2.22 5.47 -12.39
CA ALA A 129 3.65 5.21 -12.64
C ALA A 129 4.07 3.83 -12.11
N ALA A 130 3.56 3.43 -10.95
CA ALA A 130 3.81 2.09 -10.40
C ALA A 130 3.19 0.98 -11.27
N PHE A 131 2.01 1.22 -11.84
CA PHE A 131 1.39 0.29 -12.79
C PHE A 131 2.23 0.16 -14.07
N CYS A 132 2.62 1.27 -14.69
CA CYS A 132 3.47 1.25 -15.87
C CYS A 132 4.80 0.55 -15.60
N TRP A 133 5.45 0.90 -14.49
CA TRP A 133 6.70 0.24 -14.08
C TRP A 133 6.53 -1.28 -13.96
N ALA A 134 5.48 -1.74 -13.31
CA ALA A 134 5.22 -3.18 -13.15
C ALA A 134 4.96 -3.86 -14.50
N TYR A 135 4.31 -3.20 -15.43
CA TYR A 135 4.07 -3.68 -16.79
C TYR A 135 5.38 -3.79 -17.58
N ASP A 136 6.20 -2.73 -17.54
CA ASP A 136 7.48 -2.68 -18.25
C ASP A 136 8.50 -3.72 -17.72
N HIS A 137 8.39 -4.09 -16.43
CA HIS A 137 9.24 -5.09 -15.77
C HIS A 137 8.55 -6.46 -15.61
N ALA A 138 7.49 -6.71 -16.40
CA ALA A 138 6.71 -7.94 -16.25
C ALA A 138 7.55 -9.21 -16.43
N GLU A 139 8.56 -9.20 -17.30
CA GLU A 139 9.48 -10.34 -17.49
C GLU A 139 10.40 -10.57 -16.30
N GLU A 140 10.79 -9.53 -15.59
CA GLU A 140 11.61 -9.63 -14.37
C GLU A 140 10.77 -9.98 -13.14
N LEU A 141 9.49 -9.62 -13.18
CA LEU A 141 8.53 -9.85 -12.10
C LEU A 141 7.86 -11.22 -12.18
N HIS A 142 8.08 -12.02 -13.20
CA HIS A 142 7.45 -13.34 -13.31
C HIS A 142 7.98 -14.44 -12.40
#